data_4d6a7ef11cf929f196cbae1a421fecca
#
_entry.id   4d6a7ef11cf929f196cbae1a421fecca
#
_cell.length_a   1.000
_cell.length_b   1.000
_cell.length_c   1.000
_cell.angle_alpha   90.00
_cell.angle_beta   90.00
_cell.angle_gamma   90.00
#
_symmetry.space_group_name_H-M   'P 1'
#
loop_
_entity.id
_entity.type
_entity.pdbx_description
1 polymer ?
#
loop_
_entity_poly.entity_id
_entity_poly.type
_entity_poly.pdbx_seq_one_letter_code
_entity_poly.pdbx_strand_id
1 'polypeptide(L)'
;MLFSIITTSSIGVAYYAISLTIASIIGHSSMISQALYPKLLSGGSHDHVNQNLVRLFYFAIPLLGITIIFSKPALFVLNPIYDGLFLVVIFLAIRTFFYVINSVFYQILMGIETVDENYDTEFTKFLKSKLFTVPTIQNIHYVSYIIILVVIIFFLNQNDHEIKEMILVWSII
;
A
#
# COMPACT_ATOMS: atom_id res chain seq x y z
N MET A 1 -3.40 9.72 12.96
CA MET A 1 -4.44 10.18 13.91
C MET A 1 -4.82 9.09 14.92
N LEU A 2 -5.24 7.89 14.50
CA LEU A 2 -5.65 6.81 15.42
C LEU A 2 -4.51 6.41 16.39
N PHE A 3 -3.28 6.27 15.90
CA PHE A 3 -2.10 5.97 16.72
C PHE A 3 -1.87 7.01 17.82
N SER A 4 -1.95 8.31 17.51
CA SER A 4 -1.74 9.37 18.49
C SER A 4 -2.86 9.45 19.54
N ILE A 5 -4.07 9.00 19.19
CA ILE A 5 -5.18 8.92 20.14
C ILE A 5 -4.95 7.79 21.16
N ILE A 6 -4.48 6.64 20.70
CA ILE A 6 -4.26 5.47 21.55
C ILE A 6 -3.03 5.65 22.44
N THR A 7 -1.92 6.14 21.87
CA THR A 7 -0.64 6.27 22.59
C THR A 7 -0.45 7.62 23.28
N THR A 8 -1.39 8.56 23.08
CA THR A 8 -1.28 9.98 23.53
C THR A 8 0.02 10.67 23.09
N SER A 9 0.71 10.11 22.08
CA SER A 9 2.00 10.58 21.60
C SER A 9 1.96 11.00 20.12
N SER A 10 2.41 12.21 19.83
CA SER A 10 2.63 12.70 18.47
C SER A 10 3.94 12.19 17.85
N ILE A 11 4.89 11.75 18.70
CA ILE A 11 6.21 11.29 18.26
C ILE A 11 6.08 10.04 17.38
N GLY A 12 5.20 9.11 17.75
CA GLY A 12 4.94 7.90 16.96
C GLY A 12 4.44 8.21 15.55
N VAL A 13 3.55 9.20 15.42
CA VAL A 13 3.06 9.65 14.12
C VAL A 13 4.19 10.23 13.27
N ALA A 14 5.07 11.04 13.87
CA ALA A 14 6.23 11.61 13.18
C ALA A 14 7.20 10.52 12.69
N TYR A 15 7.51 9.53 13.53
CA TYR A 15 8.36 8.39 13.18
C TYR A 15 7.78 7.58 12.03
N TYR A 16 6.49 7.28 12.08
CA TYR A 16 5.80 6.59 11.00
C TYR A 16 5.80 7.39 9.70
N ALA A 17 5.49 8.69 9.77
CA ALA A 17 5.44 9.56 8.60
C ALA A 17 6.80 9.67 7.89
N ILE A 18 7.90 9.80 8.64
CA ILE A 18 9.25 9.84 8.09
C ILE A 18 9.60 8.52 7.42
N SER A 19 9.31 7.41 8.08
CA SER A 19 9.56 6.07 7.53
C SER A 19 8.75 5.81 6.26
N LEU A 20 7.48 6.23 6.26
CA LEU A 20 6.59 6.12 5.10
C LEU A 20 7.07 6.99 3.93
N THR A 21 7.59 8.19 4.20
CA THR A 21 8.14 9.08 3.16
C THR A 21 9.26 8.40 2.39
N ILE A 22 10.19 7.73 3.09
CA ILE A 22 11.28 6.98 2.45
C ILE A 22 10.71 5.77 1.69
N ALA A 23 9.82 5.00 2.29
CA ALA A 23 9.22 3.82 1.69
C ALA A 23 8.37 4.16 0.45
N SER A 24 7.74 5.35 0.40
CA SER A 24 6.88 5.79 -0.70
C SER A 24 7.59 5.98 -2.05
N ILE A 25 8.92 6.01 -2.06
CA ILE A 25 9.71 6.06 -3.31
C ILE A 25 9.31 4.93 -4.26
N ILE A 26 9.03 3.74 -3.73
CA ILE A 26 8.58 2.58 -4.52
C ILE A 26 7.22 2.85 -5.18
N GLY A 27 6.37 3.65 -4.53
CA GLY A 27 5.06 4.03 -5.05
C GLY A 27 5.11 4.72 -6.41
N HIS A 28 6.21 5.39 -6.74
CA HIS A 28 6.37 6.04 -8.04
C HIS A 28 6.39 5.05 -9.22
N SER A 29 6.72 3.78 -8.99
CA SER A 29 6.62 2.75 -10.02
C SER A 29 5.18 2.50 -10.49
N SER A 30 4.17 2.86 -9.70
CA SER A 30 2.76 2.77 -10.09
C SER A 30 2.38 3.66 -11.28
N MET A 31 3.14 4.74 -11.52
CA MET A 31 2.92 5.63 -12.68
C MET A 31 3.02 4.88 -14.00
N ILE A 32 3.84 3.80 -14.06
CA ILE A 32 4.00 2.97 -15.26
C ILE A 32 2.69 2.28 -15.63
N SER A 33 1.88 1.94 -14.63
CA SER A 33 0.62 1.22 -14.84
C SER A 33 -0.59 2.12 -15.11
N GLN A 34 -0.49 3.43 -14.88
CA GLN A 34 -1.63 4.35 -15.03
C GLN A 34 -2.24 4.37 -16.44
N ALA A 35 -1.42 4.11 -17.48
CA ALA A 35 -1.90 4.03 -18.85
C ALA A 35 -2.54 2.67 -19.21
N LEU A 36 -2.54 1.69 -18.31
CA LEU A 36 -3.04 0.33 -18.59
C LEU A 36 -4.55 0.31 -18.71
N TYR A 37 -5.26 0.93 -17.78
CA TYR A 37 -6.72 0.97 -17.77
C TYR A 37 -7.33 1.51 -19.07
N PRO A 38 -6.97 2.72 -19.56
CA PRO A 38 -7.49 3.25 -20.82
C PRO A 38 -7.16 2.35 -22.03
N LYS A 39 -5.98 1.71 -22.03
CA LYS A 39 -5.60 0.80 -23.13
C LYS A 39 -6.44 -0.47 -23.15
N LEU A 40 -6.79 -1.01 -21.99
CA LEU A 40 -7.65 -2.20 -21.91
C LEU A 40 -9.07 -1.88 -22.34
N LEU A 41 -9.62 -0.72 -21.94
CA LEU A 41 -10.94 -0.25 -22.38
C LEU A 41 -11.01 -0.04 -23.90
N SER A 42 -9.93 0.41 -24.53
CA SER A 42 -9.87 0.58 -26.00
C SER A 42 -9.66 -0.72 -26.77
N GLY A 43 -9.87 -1.89 -26.17
CA GLY A 43 -9.72 -3.19 -26.82
C GLY A 43 -8.28 -3.73 -26.80
N GLY A 44 -7.47 -3.30 -25.81
CA GLY A 44 -6.10 -3.78 -25.63
C GLY A 44 -6.03 -5.28 -25.37
N SER A 45 -5.02 -5.94 -25.97
CA SER A 45 -4.79 -7.37 -25.82
C SER A 45 -4.10 -7.72 -24.48
N HIS A 46 -4.13 -9.02 -24.14
CA HIS A 46 -3.38 -9.57 -23.01
C HIS A 46 -1.87 -9.27 -23.05
N ASP A 47 -1.32 -9.04 -24.26
CA ASP A 47 0.08 -8.67 -24.42
C ASP A 47 0.42 -7.32 -23.77
N HIS A 48 -0.51 -6.37 -23.76
CA HIS A 48 -0.33 -5.08 -23.07
C HIS A 48 -0.26 -5.24 -21.56
N VAL A 49 -1.03 -6.16 -20.99
CA VAL A 49 -0.98 -6.50 -19.57
C VAL A 49 0.39 -7.05 -19.20
N ASN A 50 0.86 -8.04 -19.97
CA ASN A 50 2.15 -8.68 -19.72
C ASN A 50 3.32 -7.68 -19.85
N GLN A 51 3.35 -6.89 -20.93
CA GLN A 51 4.37 -5.85 -21.09
C GLN A 51 4.38 -4.84 -19.96
N ASN A 52 3.20 -4.44 -19.46
CA ASN A 52 3.09 -3.50 -18.37
C ASN A 52 3.60 -4.10 -17.05
N LEU A 53 3.25 -5.35 -16.75
CA LEU A 53 3.75 -6.07 -15.58
C LEU A 53 5.28 -6.21 -15.62
N VAL A 54 5.84 -6.59 -16.77
CA VAL A 54 7.31 -6.68 -16.92
C VAL A 54 7.97 -5.32 -16.66
N ARG A 55 7.45 -4.25 -17.23
CA ARG A 55 7.97 -2.89 -16.99
C ARG A 55 7.84 -2.49 -15.52
N LEU A 56 6.70 -2.77 -14.89
CA LEU A 56 6.48 -2.49 -13.47
C LEU A 56 7.55 -3.17 -12.62
N PHE A 57 7.75 -4.48 -12.80
CA PHE A 57 8.75 -5.22 -12.02
C PHE A 57 10.17 -4.76 -12.29
N TYR A 58 10.48 -4.39 -13.53
CA TYR A 58 11.79 -3.85 -13.89
C TYR A 58 12.15 -2.57 -13.12
N PHE A 59 11.16 -1.74 -12.76
CA PHE A 59 11.38 -0.53 -11.95
C PHE A 59 11.14 -0.76 -10.47
N ALA A 60 10.09 -1.49 -10.10
CA ALA A 60 9.70 -1.65 -8.71
C ALA A 60 10.70 -2.47 -7.89
N ILE A 61 11.28 -3.54 -8.47
CA ILE A 61 12.25 -4.38 -7.76
C ILE A 61 13.55 -3.63 -7.45
N PRO A 62 14.20 -2.92 -8.39
CA PRO A 62 15.36 -2.08 -8.07
C PRO A 62 15.05 -0.99 -7.05
N LEU A 63 13.90 -0.31 -7.16
CA LEU A 63 13.50 0.71 -6.18
C LEU A 63 13.32 0.12 -4.78
N LEU A 64 12.71 -1.08 -4.68
CA LEU A 64 12.60 -1.79 -3.42
C LEU A 64 13.99 -2.11 -2.86
N GLY A 65 14.89 -2.67 -3.67
CA GLY A 65 16.26 -2.99 -3.28
C GLY A 65 17.04 -1.77 -2.78
N ILE A 66 16.99 -0.67 -3.53
CA ILE A 66 17.61 0.60 -3.16
C ILE A 66 17.02 1.11 -1.83
N THR A 67 15.71 1.12 -1.68
CA THR A 67 15.05 1.59 -0.45
C THR A 67 15.46 0.76 0.76
N ILE A 68 15.56 -0.56 0.62
CA ILE A 68 16.01 -1.44 1.72
C ILE A 68 17.48 -1.17 2.08
N ILE A 69 18.38 -1.10 1.09
CA ILE A 69 19.81 -0.89 1.32
C ILE A 69 20.07 0.49 1.94
N PHE A 70 19.39 1.52 1.44
CA PHE A 70 19.58 2.89 1.89
C PHE A 70 18.66 3.31 3.04
N SER A 71 17.83 2.42 3.60
CA SER A 71 16.91 2.74 4.70
C SER A 71 17.63 3.37 5.89
N LYS A 72 18.69 2.76 6.37
CA LYS A 72 19.47 3.25 7.51
C LYS A 72 20.25 4.53 7.18
N PRO A 73 21.06 4.62 6.09
CA PRO A 73 21.72 5.86 5.68
C PRO A 73 20.74 7.03 5.47
N ALA A 74 19.59 6.80 4.84
CA ALA A 74 18.60 7.84 4.60
C ALA A 74 18.02 8.42 5.91
N LEU A 75 17.69 7.55 6.86
CA LEU A 75 17.23 7.99 8.19
C LEU A 75 18.30 8.76 8.94
N PHE A 76 19.54 8.30 8.90
CA PHE A 76 20.67 8.95 9.56
C PHE A 76 20.94 10.36 9.01
N VAL A 77 20.85 10.54 7.68
CA VAL A 77 21.01 11.86 7.04
C VAL A 77 19.89 12.83 7.43
N LEU A 78 18.67 12.33 7.61
CA LEU A 78 17.56 13.16 8.08
C LEU A 78 17.75 13.58 9.54
N ASN A 79 18.02 12.65 10.42
CA ASN A 79 18.40 12.88 11.81
C ASN A 79 18.88 11.55 12.43
N PRO A 80 20.05 11.54 13.10
CA PRO A 80 20.57 10.35 13.77
C PRO A 80 19.62 9.67 14.77
N ILE A 81 18.67 10.43 15.34
CA ILE A 81 17.62 9.91 16.24
C ILE A 81 16.75 8.87 15.55
N TYR A 82 16.59 8.94 14.22
CA TYR A 82 15.75 8.05 13.43
C TYR A 82 16.42 6.74 13.02
N ASP A 83 17.72 6.57 13.29
CA ASP A 83 18.49 5.39 12.87
C ASP A 83 17.84 4.06 13.29
N GLY A 84 17.24 4.02 14.49
CA GLY A 84 16.53 2.84 14.98
C GLY A 84 15.23 2.48 14.22
N LEU A 85 14.76 3.32 13.29
CA LEU A 85 13.52 3.08 12.52
C LEU A 85 13.75 2.34 11.20
N PHE A 86 14.98 1.88 10.90
CA PHE A 86 15.31 1.26 9.62
C PHE A 86 14.44 0.02 9.32
N LEU A 87 14.12 -0.78 10.33
CA LEU A 87 13.19 -1.93 10.16
C LEU A 87 11.79 -1.48 9.77
N VAL A 88 11.29 -0.39 10.35
CA VAL A 88 9.99 0.19 10.00
C VAL A 88 9.97 0.58 8.52
N VAL A 89 11.05 1.23 8.04
CA VAL A 89 11.18 1.58 6.61
C VAL A 89 11.17 0.35 5.74
N ILE A 90 11.89 -0.73 6.11
CA ILE A 90 11.93 -1.97 5.34
C ILE A 90 10.54 -2.59 5.22
N PHE A 91 9.80 -2.73 6.33
CA PHE A 91 8.45 -3.31 6.28
C PHE A 91 7.48 -2.44 5.50
N LEU A 92 7.54 -1.11 5.65
CA LEU A 92 6.73 -0.19 4.85
C LEU A 92 7.09 -0.22 3.36
N ALA A 93 8.37 -0.41 3.03
CA ALA A 93 8.83 -0.57 1.67
C ALA A 93 8.24 -1.85 1.01
N ILE A 94 8.30 -2.97 1.71
CA ILE A 94 7.71 -4.24 1.27
C ILE A 94 6.19 -4.08 1.11
N ARG A 95 5.52 -3.47 2.08
CA ARG A 95 4.08 -3.18 2.02
C ARG A 95 3.74 -2.31 0.82
N THR A 96 4.50 -1.24 0.57
CA THR A 96 4.28 -0.34 -0.56
C THR A 96 4.48 -1.08 -1.90
N PHE A 97 5.46 -1.98 -1.97
CA PHE A 97 5.67 -2.81 -3.15
C PHE A 97 4.46 -3.69 -3.46
N PHE A 98 3.93 -4.41 -2.47
CA PHE A 98 2.71 -5.20 -2.65
C PHE A 98 1.48 -4.33 -2.97
N TYR A 99 1.37 -3.14 -2.37
CA TYR A 99 0.31 -2.18 -2.70
C TYR A 99 0.36 -1.77 -4.18
N VAL A 100 1.55 -1.50 -4.72
CA VAL A 100 1.73 -1.17 -6.14
C VAL A 100 1.30 -2.32 -7.05
N ILE A 101 1.70 -3.55 -6.73
CA ILE A 101 1.26 -4.75 -7.47
C ILE A 101 -0.26 -4.88 -7.44
N ASN A 102 -0.86 -4.77 -6.27
CA ASN A 102 -2.32 -4.85 -6.10
C ASN A 102 -3.05 -3.77 -6.90
N SER A 103 -2.52 -2.54 -6.93
CA SER A 103 -3.05 -1.43 -7.74
C SER A 103 -3.10 -1.77 -9.23
N VAL A 104 -2.08 -2.45 -9.76
CA VAL A 104 -2.04 -2.88 -11.16
C VAL A 104 -3.10 -3.95 -11.44
N PHE A 105 -3.21 -4.95 -10.58
CA PHE A 105 -4.24 -5.97 -10.73
C PHE A 105 -5.65 -5.37 -10.68
N TYR A 106 -5.87 -4.37 -9.84
CA TYR A 106 -7.13 -3.64 -9.79
C TYR A 106 -7.43 -2.92 -11.12
N GLN A 107 -6.43 -2.25 -11.72
CA GLN A 107 -6.59 -1.60 -13.03
C GLN A 107 -6.86 -2.61 -14.15
N ILE A 108 -6.23 -3.78 -14.12
CA ILE A 108 -6.50 -4.86 -15.06
C ILE A 108 -7.95 -5.33 -14.92
N LEU A 109 -8.40 -5.56 -13.70
CA LEU A 109 -9.77 -5.98 -13.43
C LEU A 109 -10.79 -4.97 -13.96
N MET A 110 -10.57 -3.68 -13.66
CA MET A 110 -11.43 -2.58 -14.11
C MET A 110 -11.44 -2.46 -15.63
N GLY A 111 -10.28 -2.67 -16.29
CA GLY A 111 -10.17 -2.53 -17.75
C GLY A 111 -10.74 -3.72 -18.55
N ILE A 112 -10.87 -4.90 -17.93
CA ILE A 112 -11.44 -6.08 -18.59
C ILE A 112 -12.97 -6.12 -18.44
N GLU A 113 -13.51 -5.54 -17.38
CA GLU A 113 -14.94 -5.60 -17.12
C GLU A 113 -15.66 -4.46 -17.85
N THR A 114 -16.48 -4.82 -18.83
CA THR A 114 -17.18 -3.88 -19.74
C THR A 114 -18.54 -3.44 -19.22
N VAL A 115 -18.83 -3.63 -17.94
CA VAL A 115 -20.16 -3.28 -17.34
C VAL A 115 -20.43 -1.79 -17.45
N ASP A 116 -19.39 -0.95 -17.44
CA ASP A 116 -19.53 0.51 -17.53
C ASP A 116 -19.90 1.01 -18.94
N GLU A 117 -19.74 0.19 -19.98
CA GLU A 117 -20.07 0.58 -21.37
C GLU A 117 -21.57 0.45 -21.70
N ASN A 118 -22.32 -0.31 -20.90
CA ASN A 118 -23.74 -0.54 -21.11
C ASN A 118 -24.60 0.33 -20.17
N TYR A 119 -25.10 1.44 -20.68
CA TYR A 119 -26.01 2.36 -19.96
C TYR A 119 -27.31 1.70 -19.46
N ASP A 120 -27.72 0.57 -20.05
CA ASP A 120 -28.93 -0.20 -19.69
C ASP A 120 -28.65 -1.33 -18.69
N THR A 121 -27.52 -1.30 -17.98
CA THR A 121 -27.17 -2.37 -17.05
C THR A 121 -28.06 -2.29 -15.81
N GLU A 122 -28.90 -3.31 -15.59
CA GLU A 122 -29.69 -3.43 -14.37
C GLU A 122 -28.80 -3.36 -13.13
N PHE A 123 -29.21 -2.61 -12.11
CA PHE A 123 -28.51 -2.45 -10.84
C PHE A 123 -28.13 -3.79 -10.20
N THR A 124 -28.97 -4.82 -10.38
CA THR A 124 -28.71 -6.20 -9.93
C THR A 124 -27.51 -6.84 -10.60
N LYS A 125 -27.23 -6.54 -11.87
CA LYS A 125 -26.05 -7.01 -12.59
C LYS A 125 -24.80 -6.30 -12.11
N PHE A 126 -24.89 -4.98 -11.86
CA PHE A 126 -23.78 -4.20 -11.29
C PHE A 126 -23.35 -4.75 -9.92
N LEU A 127 -24.31 -5.04 -9.01
CA LEU A 127 -24.00 -5.61 -7.68
C LEU A 127 -23.31 -6.98 -7.75
N LYS A 128 -23.54 -7.75 -8.82
CA LYS A 128 -22.88 -9.06 -9.05
C LYS A 128 -21.58 -8.94 -9.82
N SER A 129 -21.24 -7.76 -10.33
CA SER A 129 -20.02 -7.54 -11.08
C SER A 129 -18.79 -7.60 -10.18
N LYS A 130 -17.64 -7.91 -10.77
CA LYS A 130 -16.37 -7.86 -10.06
C LYS A 130 -15.98 -6.44 -9.65
N LEU A 131 -16.45 -5.43 -10.42
CA LEU A 131 -16.28 -4.01 -10.12
C LEU A 131 -16.89 -3.61 -8.78
N PHE A 132 -17.99 -4.23 -8.38
CA PHE A 132 -18.61 -4.00 -7.07
C PHE A 132 -18.07 -4.95 -6.00
N THR A 133 -17.96 -6.23 -6.32
CA THR A 133 -17.60 -7.27 -5.34
C THR A 133 -16.17 -7.09 -4.82
N VAL A 134 -15.19 -6.79 -5.69
CA VAL A 134 -13.78 -6.66 -5.28
C VAL A 134 -13.55 -5.48 -4.36
N PRO A 135 -14.00 -4.23 -4.66
CA PRO A 135 -13.88 -3.11 -3.73
C PRO A 135 -14.62 -3.35 -2.42
N THR A 136 -15.77 -4.03 -2.45
CA THR A 136 -16.55 -4.34 -1.25
C THR A 136 -15.78 -5.28 -0.32
N ILE A 137 -15.22 -6.37 -0.85
CA ILE A 137 -14.38 -7.30 -0.09
C ILE A 137 -13.14 -6.57 0.45
N GLN A 138 -12.53 -5.70 -0.35
CA GLN A 138 -11.37 -4.92 0.05
C GLN A 138 -11.69 -3.96 1.21
N ASN A 139 -12.86 -3.31 1.17
CA ASN A 139 -13.31 -2.44 2.26
C ASN A 139 -13.57 -3.24 3.55
N ILE A 140 -14.21 -4.41 3.46
CA ILE A 140 -14.40 -5.30 4.62
C ILE A 140 -13.03 -5.71 5.21
N HIS A 141 -12.07 -6.05 4.35
CA HIS A 141 -10.71 -6.37 4.79
C HIS A 141 -10.05 -5.19 5.53
N TYR A 142 -10.16 -3.96 5.01
CA TYR A 142 -9.62 -2.77 5.69
C TYR A 142 -10.26 -2.51 7.04
N VAL A 143 -11.57 -2.69 7.18
CA VAL A 143 -12.25 -2.53 8.48
C VAL A 143 -11.74 -3.58 9.48
N SER A 144 -11.65 -4.84 9.07
CA SER A 144 -11.12 -5.93 9.91
C SER A 144 -9.67 -5.65 10.33
N TYR A 145 -8.85 -5.19 9.39
CA TYR A 145 -7.48 -4.79 9.63
C TYR A 145 -7.37 -3.68 10.69
N ILE A 146 -8.18 -2.61 10.58
CA ILE A 146 -8.18 -1.50 11.54
C ILE A 146 -8.56 -2.01 12.94
N ILE A 147 -9.56 -2.88 13.05
CA ILE A 147 -9.99 -3.44 14.35
C ILE A 147 -8.84 -4.22 14.99
N ILE A 148 -8.21 -5.14 14.25
CA ILE A 148 -7.08 -5.94 14.74
C ILE A 148 -5.94 -5.03 15.19
N LEU A 149 -5.60 -4.04 14.39
CA LEU A 149 -4.52 -3.09 14.65
C LEU A 149 -4.79 -2.28 15.94
N VAL A 150 -6.02 -1.78 16.13
CA VAL A 150 -6.40 -1.07 17.36
C VAL A 150 -6.24 -1.95 18.59
N VAL A 151 -6.70 -3.21 18.52
CA VAL A 151 -6.60 -4.15 19.64
C VAL A 151 -5.13 -4.42 20.00
N ILE A 152 -4.28 -4.66 18.98
CA ILE A 152 -2.85 -4.93 19.21
C ILE A 152 -2.15 -3.72 19.82
N ILE A 153 -2.36 -2.51 19.29
CA ILE A 153 -1.72 -1.30 19.82
C ILE A 153 -2.21 -1.01 21.24
N PHE A 154 -3.50 -1.19 21.50
CA PHE A 154 -4.03 -1.01 22.84
C PHE A 154 -3.37 -1.98 23.84
N PHE A 155 -3.20 -3.24 23.46
CA PHE A 155 -2.52 -4.25 24.28
C PHE A 155 -1.04 -3.92 24.52
N LEU A 156 -0.32 -3.48 23.49
CA LEU A 156 1.08 -3.07 23.62
C LEU A 156 1.25 -1.83 24.48
N ASN A 157 0.34 -0.86 24.36
CA ASN A 157 0.37 0.34 25.16
C ASN A 157 0.15 0.06 26.67
N GLN A 158 -0.68 -0.95 27.01
CA GLN A 158 -0.87 -1.37 28.41
C GLN A 158 0.35 -2.06 29.00
N ASN A 159 1.22 -2.66 28.19
CA ASN A 159 2.40 -3.39 28.65
C ASN A 159 3.69 -2.53 28.60
N ASP A 160 3.57 -1.20 28.58
CA ASP A 160 4.69 -0.25 28.59
C ASP A 160 5.76 -0.48 27.50
N HIS A 161 5.35 -0.99 26.33
CA HIS A 161 6.25 -1.14 25.20
C HIS A 161 6.71 0.20 24.64
N GLU A 162 7.96 0.25 24.17
CA GLU A 162 8.48 1.47 23.55
C GLU A 162 7.68 1.85 22.29
N ILE A 163 7.54 3.16 22.05
CA ILE A 163 6.83 3.71 20.88
C ILE A 163 7.37 3.12 19.55
N LYS A 164 8.68 2.88 19.48
CA LYS A 164 9.33 2.30 18.30
C LYS A 164 8.84 0.88 18.00
N GLU A 165 8.65 0.07 19.02
CA GLU A 165 8.13 -1.30 18.89
C GLU A 165 6.66 -1.29 18.42
N MET A 166 5.84 -0.40 18.96
CA MET A 166 4.45 -0.23 18.51
C MET A 166 4.37 0.18 17.04
N ILE A 167 5.26 1.09 16.59
CA ILE A 167 5.31 1.51 15.19
C ILE A 167 5.79 0.37 14.29
N LEU A 168 6.75 -0.42 14.76
CA LEU A 168 7.23 -1.59 14.02
C LEU A 168 6.09 -2.59 13.79
N VAL A 169 5.33 -2.92 14.83
CA VAL A 169 4.15 -3.80 14.71
C VAL A 169 3.13 -3.20 13.75
N TRP A 170 2.88 -1.90 13.81
CA TRP A 170 1.99 -1.22 12.86
C TRP A 170 2.48 -1.31 11.41
N SER A 171 3.79 -1.33 11.18
CA SER A 171 4.33 -1.42 9.82
C SER A 171 4.27 -2.83 9.20
N ILE A 172 4.20 -3.85 10.05
CA ILE A 172 4.12 -5.27 9.63
C ILE A 172 2.70 -5.68 9.28
N ILE A 173 1.73 -5.23 10.07
CA ILE A 173 0.31 -5.50 9.86
C ILE A 173 -0.23 -4.66 8.70
#